data_9a95fbd66d1cb92914a1932193613a46
#
_entry.id   9a95fbd66d1cb92914a1932193613a46
#
_cell.length_a   1.000
_cell.length_b   1.000
_cell.length_c   1.000
_cell.angle_alpha   90.00
_cell.angle_beta   90.00
_cell.angle_gamma   90.00
#
_symmetry.space_group_name_H-M   'P 1'
#
loop_
_entity.id
_entity.type
_entity.pdbx_description
1 polymer ?
#
loop_
_entity_poly.entity_id
_entity_poly.type
_entity_poly.pdbx_seq_one_letter_code
_entity_poly.pdbx_strand_id
1 'polypeptide(L)'
;RASIQALRAPSLRDMEAFFYRCVKAGQDAGAINITLPADDLARMLLGLLMGLRVLARSRPEPELLRGLVRPALALLDGAGTSQRRSRK
;
A
#
# COMPACT_ATOMS: atom_id res chain seq x y z
N ARG A 1 -5.86 12.97 28.66
CA ARG A 1 -4.61 13.24 27.98
C ARG A 1 -4.25 12.15 26.97
N ALA A 2 -4.29 10.92 27.41
CA ALA A 2 -4.06 9.82 26.51
C ALA A 2 -5.10 9.79 25.40
N SER A 3 -6.34 10.16 25.71
CA SER A 3 -7.37 10.17 24.69
C SER A 3 -7.14 11.26 23.65
N ILE A 4 -6.55 12.39 24.06
CA ILE A 4 -6.22 13.44 23.11
C ILE A 4 -5.17 12.93 22.14
N GLN A 5 -4.18 12.23 22.64
CA GLN A 5 -3.15 11.69 21.77
C GLN A 5 -3.68 10.63 20.82
N ALA A 6 -4.63 9.84 21.31
CA ALA A 6 -5.24 8.83 20.46
C ALA A 6 -6.04 9.44 19.32
N LEU A 7 -6.53 10.66 19.50
CA LEU A 7 -7.30 11.34 18.48
C LEU A 7 -6.42 12.08 17.45
N ARG A 8 -5.15 12.21 17.73
CA ARG A 8 -4.27 12.90 16.80
C ARG A 8 -4.06 12.06 15.55
N ALA A 9 -3.84 12.75 14.44
CA ALA A 9 -3.51 12.07 13.21
C ALA A 9 -2.19 11.32 13.38
N PRO A 10 -2.06 10.11 12.86
CA PRO A 10 -0.82 9.36 12.96
C PRO A 10 0.28 10.06 12.18
N SER A 11 1.51 9.92 12.66
CA SER A 11 2.66 10.46 11.96
C SER A 11 2.93 9.60 10.72
N LEU A 12 3.78 10.12 9.83
CA LEU A 12 4.15 9.35 8.65
C LEU A 12 4.88 8.06 9.04
N ARG A 13 5.67 8.13 10.11
CA ARG A 13 6.36 6.96 10.60
C ARG A 13 5.38 5.90 11.12
N ASP A 14 4.33 6.35 11.80
CA ASP A 14 3.30 5.44 12.28
C ASP A 14 2.58 4.76 11.11
N MET A 15 2.32 5.51 10.07
CA MET A 15 1.66 4.96 8.89
C MET A 15 2.55 3.96 8.17
N GLU A 16 3.83 4.26 8.08
CA GLU A 16 4.78 3.34 7.47
C GLU A 16 4.81 2.02 8.25
N ALA A 17 4.85 2.12 9.57
CA ALA A 17 4.87 0.93 10.42
C ALA A 17 3.59 0.12 10.27
N PHE A 18 2.47 0.80 10.17
CA PHE A 18 1.19 0.14 9.95
C PHE A 18 1.20 -0.63 8.64
N PHE A 19 1.64 0.03 7.56
CA PHE A 19 1.69 -0.63 6.27
C PHE A 19 2.66 -1.81 6.28
N TYR A 20 3.78 -1.66 6.97
CA TYR A 20 4.74 -2.75 7.08
C TYR A 20 4.09 -3.97 7.73
N ARG A 21 3.37 -3.78 8.81
CA ARG A 21 2.72 -4.89 9.50
C ARG A 21 1.67 -5.55 8.61
N CYS A 22 0.91 -4.74 7.88
CA CYS A 22 -0.09 -5.28 6.98
C CYS A 22 0.53 -6.07 5.84
N VAL A 23 1.58 -5.51 5.24
CA VAL A 23 2.27 -6.19 4.14
C VAL A 23 2.90 -7.48 4.63
N LYS A 24 3.55 -7.44 5.77
CA LYS A 24 4.21 -8.62 6.32
C LYS A 24 3.21 -9.72 6.60
N ALA A 25 2.08 -9.37 7.21
CA ALA A 25 1.04 -10.34 7.48
C ALA A 25 0.49 -10.93 6.18
N GLY A 26 0.33 -10.09 5.16
CA GLY A 26 -0.14 -10.57 3.86
C GLY A 26 0.85 -11.48 3.18
N GLN A 27 2.14 -11.17 3.29
CA GLN A 27 3.17 -12.03 2.73
C GLN A 27 3.21 -13.37 3.45
N ASP A 28 3.09 -13.35 4.76
CA ASP A 28 3.10 -14.58 5.55
C ASP A 28 1.89 -15.46 5.21
N ALA A 29 0.78 -14.83 4.88
CA ALA A 29 -0.43 -15.56 4.51
C ALA A 29 -0.46 -15.97 3.04
N GLY A 30 0.51 -15.55 2.26
CA GLY A 30 0.56 -15.88 0.84
C GLY A 30 -0.30 -15.00 -0.04
N ALA A 31 -0.88 -13.94 0.53
CA ALA A 31 -1.77 -13.06 -0.22
C ALA A 31 -1.01 -11.93 -0.91
N ILE A 32 0.18 -11.60 -0.43
CA ILE A 32 0.96 -10.52 -0.99
C ILE A 32 2.28 -11.06 -1.52
N ASN A 33 2.73 -10.48 -2.63
CA ASN A 33 3.94 -10.84 -3.32
C ASN A 33 5.14 -10.86 -2.38
N ILE A 34 5.84 -11.97 -2.29
CA ILE A 34 7.00 -12.11 -1.40
C ILE A 34 8.32 -11.84 -2.10
N THR A 35 8.31 -11.57 -3.40
CA THR A 35 9.55 -11.28 -4.12
C THR A 35 10.08 -9.89 -3.84
N LEU A 36 9.27 -9.04 -3.22
CA LEU A 36 9.68 -7.69 -2.86
C LEU A 36 9.74 -7.56 -1.34
N PRO A 37 10.74 -6.85 -0.81
CA PRO A 37 10.83 -6.68 0.65
C PRO A 37 9.61 -5.95 1.21
N ALA A 38 9.17 -6.40 2.37
CA ALA A 38 8.01 -5.77 3.02
C ALA A 38 8.26 -4.30 3.33
N ASP A 39 9.50 -3.95 3.67
CA ASP A 39 9.86 -2.55 3.93
C ASP A 39 9.60 -1.67 2.72
N ASP A 40 10.04 -2.15 1.56
CA ASP A 40 9.87 -1.38 0.32
C ASP A 40 8.42 -1.25 -0.07
N LEU A 41 7.67 -2.33 0.08
CA LEU A 41 6.24 -2.27 -0.23
C LEU A 41 5.52 -1.32 0.71
N ALA A 42 5.90 -1.29 1.98
CA ALA A 42 5.30 -0.37 2.95
C ALA A 42 5.58 1.08 2.57
N ARG A 43 6.81 1.35 2.13
CA ARG A 43 7.16 2.71 1.71
C ARG A 43 6.45 3.10 0.44
N MET A 44 6.30 2.17 -0.49
CA MET A 44 5.52 2.42 -1.69
C MET A 44 4.08 2.78 -1.35
N LEU A 45 3.48 2.04 -0.42
CA LEU A 45 2.10 2.31 -0.03
C LEU A 45 1.97 3.66 0.65
N LEU A 46 2.94 4.01 1.48
CA LEU A 46 2.93 5.32 2.12
C LEU A 46 2.99 6.43 1.08
N GLY A 47 3.90 6.31 0.12
CA GLY A 47 4.02 7.32 -0.94
C GLY A 47 2.77 7.37 -1.79
N LEU A 48 2.19 6.22 -2.09
CA LEU A 48 0.97 6.15 -2.87
C LEU A 48 -0.17 6.86 -2.14
N LEU A 49 -0.31 6.62 -0.85
CA LEU A 49 -1.35 7.28 -0.07
C LEU A 49 -1.18 8.80 -0.09
N MET A 50 0.05 9.26 0.12
CA MET A 50 0.32 10.70 0.10
C MET A 50 0.02 11.28 -1.28
N GLY A 51 0.44 10.58 -2.32
CA GLY A 51 0.18 11.03 -3.69
C GLY A 51 -1.29 11.08 -4.00
N LEU A 52 -2.04 10.05 -3.58
CA LEU A 52 -3.48 10.04 -3.81
C LEU A 52 -4.17 11.19 -3.11
N ARG A 53 -3.75 11.51 -1.91
CA ARG A 53 -4.39 12.60 -1.16
C ARG A 53 -4.15 13.94 -1.82
N VAL A 54 -2.94 14.15 -2.31
CA VAL A 54 -2.61 15.40 -3.00
C VAL A 54 -3.38 15.49 -4.31
N LEU A 55 -3.38 14.41 -5.08
CA LEU A 55 -4.06 14.41 -6.39
C LEU A 55 -5.56 14.53 -6.24
N ALA A 56 -6.12 13.92 -5.20
CA ALA A 56 -7.56 14.01 -4.98
C ALA A 56 -8.00 15.45 -4.70
N ARG A 57 -7.11 16.25 -4.13
CA ARG A 57 -7.42 17.64 -3.87
C ARG A 57 -7.15 18.53 -5.08
N SER A 58 -6.07 18.24 -5.79
CA SER A 58 -5.59 19.11 -6.86
C SER A 58 -6.15 18.73 -8.21
N ARG A 59 -6.21 17.44 -8.50
CA ARG A 59 -6.68 16.95 -9.78
C ARG A 59 -7.46 15.65 -9.55
N PRO A 60 -8.70 15.74 -9.08
CA PRO A 60 -9.48 14.55 -8.75
C PRO A 60 -10.04 13.86 -9.99
N GLU A 61 -9.17 13.43 -10.87
CA GLU A 61 -9.56 12.76 -12.11
C GLU A 61 -9.52 11.26 -11.89
N PRO A 62 -10.64 10.55 -12.09
CA PRO A 62 -10.67 9.12 -11.82
C PRO A 62 -9.61 8.32 -12.57
N GLU A 63 -9.33 8.67 -13.82
CA GLU A 63 -8.34 7.93 -14.59
C GLU A 63 -6.94 8.08 -14.02
N LEU A 64 -6.61 9.28 -13.54
CA LEU A 64 -5.32 9.51 -12.94
C LEU A 64 -5.18 8.70 -11.66
N LEU A 65 -6.20 8.71 -10.82
CA LEU A 65 -6.16 7.97 -9.56
C LEU A 65 -6.10 6.47 -9.80
N ARG A 66 -6.87 5.97 -10.75
CA ARG A 66 -6.84 4.55 -11.07
C ARG A 66 -5.49 4.13 -11.63
N GLY A 67 -4.91 4.97 -12.47
CA GLY A 67 -3.61 4.68 -13.04
C GLY A 67 -2.50 4.61 -12.00
N LEU A 68 -2.71 5.26 -10.86
CA LEU A 68 -1.76 5.20 -9.76
C LEU A 68 -1.97 3.93 -8.94
N VAL A 69 -3.22 3.54 -8.73
CA VAL A 69 -3.55 2.42 -7.86
C VAL A 69 -3.34 1.07 -8.54
N ARG A 70 -3.68 0.95 -9.81
CA ARG A 70 -3.61 -0.34 -10.51
C ARG A 70 -2.24 -0.98 -10.49
N PRO A 71 -1.17 -0.27 -10.86
CA PRO A 71 0.14 -0.91 -10.81
C PRO A 71 0.56 -1.28 -9.41
N ALA A 72 0.15 -0.49 -8.41
CA ALA A 72 0.48 -0.81 -7.04
C ALA A 72 -0.20 -2.11 -6.61
N LEU A 73 -1.47 -2.28 -6.97
CA LEU A 73 -2.19 -3.50 -6.64
C LEU A 73 -1.58 -4.70 -7.34
N ALA A 74 -1.14 -4.52 -8.58
CA ALA A 74 -0.50 -5.61 -9.32
C ALA A 74 0.81 -6.04 -8.65
N LEU A 75 1.56 -5.08 -8.13
CA LEU A 75 2.81 -5.39 -7.45
C LEU A 75 2.57 -6.15 -6.14
N LEU A 76 1.47 -5.85 -5.47
CA LEU A 76 1.16 -6.51 -4.21
C LEU A 76 0.57 -7.90 -4.39
N ASP A 77 -0.04 -8.15 -5.52
CA ASP A 77 -0.86 -9.34 -5.70
C ASP A 77 0.00 -10.61 -5.84
N GLY A 78 0.01 -11.41 -4.79
CA GLY A 78 0.72 -12.68 -4.82
C GLY A 78 -0.02 -13.72 -5.65
N ALA A 79 -1.34 -13.70 -5.61
CA ALA A 79 -2.14 -14.65 -6.38
C ALA A 79 -2.01 -14.38 -7.87
N GLY A 80 -1.97 -13.10 -8.24
CA GLY A 80 -1.79 -12.74 -9.64
C GLY A 80 -0.49 -13.25 -10.20
N THR A 81 0.57 -13.19 -9.40
CA THR A 81 1.87 -13.70 -9.80
C THR A 81 1.79 -15.20 -10.04
N SER A 82 1.15 -15.92 -9.14
CA SER A 82 0.97 -17.35 -9.29
C SER A 82 0.16 -17.69 -10.52
N GLN A 83 -0.89 -16.94 -10.75
CA GLN A 83 -1.76 -17.18 -11.89
C GLN A 83 -1.02 -17.01 -13.19
N ARG A 84 -0.18 -15.98 -13.26
CA ARG A 84 0.58 -15.75 -14.48
C ARG A 84 1.49 -16.93 -14.78
N ARG A 85 2.12 -17.47 -13.76
CA ARG A 85 2.97 -18.64 -13.97
C ARG A 85 2.17 -19.85 -14.37
N SER A 86 1.01 -20.02 -13.79
CA SER A 86 0.15 -21.15 -14.12
C SER A 86 -0.25 -21.16 -15.57
N ARG A 87 -0.50 -19.99 -16.10
CA ARG A 87 -0.95 -19.90 -17.47
C ARG A 87 0.11 -20.16 -18.49
N LYS A 88 1.35 -20.10 -18.06
CA LYS A 88 2.45 -20.47 -18.93
C LYS A 88 2.55 -21.96 -19.03
#